data_a1450a77e27dd7f46e9e4a8ca98da893
#
_entry.id   a1450a77e27dd7f46e9e4a8ca98da893
#
_cell.length_a   1.000
_cell.length_b   1.000
_cell.length_c   1.000
_cell.angle_alpha   90.00
_cell.angle_beta   90.00
_cell.angle_gamma   90.00
#
_symmetry.space_group_name_H-M   'P 1'
#
loop_
_entity.id
_entity.type
_entity.pdbx_description
1 polymer ?
#
loop_
_entity_poly.entity_id
_entity_poly.type
_entity_poly.pdbx_seq_one_letter_code
_entity_poly.pdbx_strand_id
1 'polypeptide(L)'
;MTSPATDLVTFGETMALFAARRTGPLRFARDFDLGVGGAESNVAIGVSRLGHRATWVGRVGADEFGDLIRSTLLGEGVDARAITDPGAPTGLMIKGRRTAELVDVRYYRSASAGSRLSPGDLDPDLVGGARVLHVSAITPALSGSAREAVRHAMALARSAGALVSLDVNYRAALWSPAEAGAWLRETVADVDVLFATGPEGRLIADVEEPVELARALAALGPRHVLVKAGAEGALELSDGVVRHAEPYRVTEVDPVGAGDAFAAGWLAGWLSGHDPEERLRTACAAGAFAVTSQGDWESLPRPSDLHLLQRGTDDGVSR
;
A
#
# COMPACT_ATOMS: atom_id res chain seq x y z
N MET A 1 10.84 28.21 7.58
CA MET A 1 9.79 27.17 7.67
C MET A 1 10.49 25.93 8.23
N THR A 2 10.10 25.43 9.40
CA THR A 2 10.60 24.17 9.93
C THR A 2 10.15 23.05 8.99
N SER A 3 11.06 22.16 8.60
CA SER A 3 10.68 20.94 7.84
C SER A 3 9.57 20.20 8.59
N PRO A 4 8.55 19.67 7.91
CA PRO A 4 7.50 18.89 8.58
C PRO A 4 8.14 17.73 9.35
N ALA A 5 7.54 17.35 10.47
CA ALA A 5 8.07 16.27 11.31
C ALA A 5 8.08 14.91 10.58
N THR A 6 7.14 14.71 9.64
CA THR A 6 7.04 13.55 8.75
C THR A 6 6.67 13.97 7.34
N ASP A 7 7.07 13.21 6.33
CA ASP A 7 6.71 13.48 4.93
C ASP A 7 5.42 12.74 4.55
N LEU A 8 5.25 11.52 5.04
CA LEU A 8 4.07 10.69 4.80
C LEU A 8 3.51 10.16 6.11
N VAL A 9 2.19 10.29 6.28
CA VAL A 9 1.41 9.59 7.30
C VAL A 9 0.51 8.57 6.62
N THR A 10 0.49 7.37 7.16
CA THR A 10 -0.46 6.32 6.78
C THR A 10 -0.94 5.57 8.02
N PHE A 11 -2.10 4.93 7.95
CA PHE A 11 -2.65 4.20 9.08
C PHE A 11 -3.54 3.05 8.62
N GLY A 12 -3.48 1.96 9.34
CA GLY A 12 -4.23 0.77 9.01
C GLY A 12 -3.78 -0.44 9.82
N GLU A 13 -4.28 -1.61 9.45
CA GLU A 13 -3.92 -2.85 10.11
C GLU A 13 -2.68 -3.49 9.49
N THR A 14 -1.70 -3.74 10.34
CA THR A 14 -0.58 -4.63 10.06
C THR A 14 -0.76 -5.92 10.84
N MET A 15 -0.48 -7.05 10.19
CA MET A 15 -0.68 -8.40 10.71
C MET A 15 0.64 -9.16 10.78
N ALA A 16 0.73 -10.12 11.70
CA ALA A 16 1.79 -11.12 11.62
C ALA A 16 1.52 -12.07 10.44
N LEU A 17 2.56 -12.31 9.65
CA LEU A 17 2.52 -13.15 8.46
C LEU A 17 3.27 -14.45 8.71
N PHE A 18 2.57 -15.58 8.55
CA PHE A 18 3.16 -16.91 8.50
C PHE A 18 3.20 -17.39 7.05
N ALA A 19 4.36 -17.34 6.40
CA ALA A 19 4.55 -17.80 5.03
C ALA A 19 5.06 -19.25 5.02
N ALA A 20 4.28 -20.17 4.44
CA ALA A 20 4.69 -21.57 4.35
C ALA A 20 5.91 -21.70 3.42
N ARG A 21 6.98 -22.35 3.91
CA ARG A 21 8.24 -22.52 3.15
C ARG A 21 8.11 -23.47 1.98
N ARG A 22 7.12 -24.37 2.00
CA ARG A 22 6.95 -25.41 0.98
C ARG A 22 5.64 -25.26 0.23
N THR A 23 5.71 -25.48 -1.07
CA THR A 23 4.52 -25.60 -1.93
C THR A 23 3.72 -26.85 -1.56
N GLY A 24 2.41 -26.72 -1.50
CA GLY A 24 1.48 -27.81 -1.22
C GLY A 24 0.30 -27.39 -0.32
N PRO A 25 -0.55 -28.34 0.11
CA PRO A 25 -1.66 -28.02 1.02
C PRO A 25 -1.16 -27.55 2.38
N LEU A 26 -1.68 -26.42 2.87
CA LEU A 26 -1.29 -25.82 4.16
C LEU A 26 -1.40 -26.80 5.34
N ARG A 27 -2.36 -27.73 5.32
CA ARG A 27 -2.51 -28.75 6.39
C ARG A 27 -1.29 -29.66 6.57
N PHE A 28 -0.39 -29.69 5.58
CA PHE A 28 0.86 -30.46 5.63
C PHE A 28 2.11 -29.60 5.84
N ALA A 29 1.97 -28.27 5.84
CA ALA A 29 3.07 -27.38 6.15
C ALA A 29 3.51 -27.57 7.62
N ARG A 30 4.82 -27.64 7.84
CA ARG A 30 5.43 -27.77 9.17
C ARG A 30 6.34 -26.58 9.49
N ASP A 31 6.85 -25.93 8.45
CA ASP A 31 7.81 -24.86 8.54
C ASP A 31 7.23 -23.59 7.91
N PHE A 32 7.33 -22.48 8.63
CA PHE A 32 6.87 -21.16 8.20
C PHE A 32 7.96 -20.14 8.46
N ASP A 33 8.06 -19.15 7.58
CA ASP A 33 8.76 -17.91 7.85
C ASP A 33 7.78 -16.95 8.52
N LEU A 34 8.23 -16.33 9.61
CA LEU A 34 7.47 -15.33 10.33
C LEU A 34 7.90 -13.94 9.88
N GLY A 35 6.95 -13.15 9.41
CA GLY A 35 7.12 -11.78 9.00
C GLY A 35 5.93 -10.93 9.41
N VAL A 36 5.80 -9.78 8.79
CA VAL A 36 4.66 -8.87 8.95
C VAL A 36 4.19 -8.38 7.58
N GLY A 37 2.92 -8.00 7.48
CA GLY A 37 2.38 -7.40 6.26
C GLY A 37 1.10 -6.63 6.52
N GLY A 38 0.92 -5.59 5.73
CA GLY A 38 -0.25 -4.71 5.73
C GLY A 38 -0.05 -3.64 4.67
N ALA A 39 -1.08 -3.31 3.92
CA ALA A 39 -0.93 -2.42 2.77
C ALA A 39 -0.30 -1.07 3.15
N GLU A 40 -0.82 -0.45 4.20
CA GLU A 40 -0.35 0.84 4.66
C GLU A 40 1.07 0.77 5.25
N SER A 41 1.40 -0.28 5.99
CA SER A 41 2.77 -0.47 6.51
C SER A 41 3.76 -0.79 5.39
N ASN A 42 3.36 -1.54 4.36
CA ASN A 42 4.18 -1.80 3.18
C ASN A 42 4.54 -0.49 2.46
N VAL A 43 3.56 0.40 2.28
CA VAL A 43 3.79 1.74 1.71
C VAL A 43 4.72 2.57 2.60
N ALA A 44 4.53 2.55 3.92
CA ALA A 44 5.39 3.29 4.85
C ALA A 44 6.84 2.81 4.78
N ILE A 45 7.08 1.48 4.76
CA ILE A 45 8.42 0.89 4.60
C ILE A 45 9.03 1.31 3.25
N GLY A 46 8.26 1.21 2.16
CA GLY A 46 8.75 1.57 0.82
C GLY A 46 9.18 3.03 0.74
N VAL A 47 8.35 3.95 1.25
CA VAL A 47 8.65 5.39 1.30
C VAL A 47 9.86 5.68 2.20
N SER A 48 9.98 4.98 3.34
CA SER A 48 11.16 5.09 4.23
C SER A 48 12.43 4.62 3.54
N ARG A 49 12.41 3.44 2.89
CA ARG A 49 13.55 2.90 2.15
C ARG A 49 13.98 3.80 1.01
N LEU A 50 13.04 4.52 0.38
CA LEU A 50 13.31 5.49 -0.68
C LEU A 50 13.73 6.88 -0.18
N GLY A 51 14.02 7.01 1.13
CA GLY A 51 14.71 8.17 1.71
C GLY A 51 13.81 9.24 2.31
N HIS A 52 12.53 8.97 2.51
CA HIS A 52 11.59 9.91 3.11
C HIS A 52 11.14 9.46 4.49
N ARG A 53 10.70 10.39 5.33
CA ARG A 53 10.19 10.10 6.68
C ARG A 53 8.74 9.66 6.58
N ALA A 54 8.48 8.42 6.97
CA ALA A 54 7.16 7.84 7.01
C ALA A 54 6.74 7.54 8.45
N THR A 55 5.50 7.87 8.78
CA THR A 55 4.85 7.48 10.04
C THR A 55 3.69 6.54 9.74
N TRP A 56 3.68 5.42 10.42
CA TRP A 56 2.56 4.50 10.42
C TRP A 56 1.84 4.54 11.77
N VAL A 57 0.50 4.62 11.74
CA VAL A 57 -0.37 4.55 12.91
C VAL A 57 -1.24 3.30 12.81
N GLY A 58 -1.32 2.50 13.86
CA GLY A 58 -2.19 1.32 13.89
C GLY A 58 -2.37 0.74 15.26
N ARG A 59 -3.37 -0.12 15.42
CA ARG A 59 -3.60 -0.86 16.64
C ARG A 59 -3.03 -2.26 16.54
N VAL A 60 -2.38 -2.72 17.60
CA VAL A 60 -1.83 -4.07 17.77
C VAL A 60 -2.30 -4.64 19.11
N GLY A 61 -2.33 -5.95 19.23
CA GLY A 61 -2.63 -6.61 20.51
C GLY A 61 -1.50 -6.41 21.54
N ALA A 62 -1.79 -6.68 22.79
CA ALA A 62 -0.81 -6.80 23.85
C ALA A 62 -0.17 -8.21 23.80
N ASP A 63 0.46 -8.53 22.67
CA ASP A 63 1.00 -9.85 22.37
C ASP A 63 2.33 -9.74 21.59
N GLU A 64 3.07 -10.86 21.48
CA GLU A 64 4.38 -10.93 20.81
C GLU A 64 4.30 -10.51 19.33
N PHE A 65 3.14 -10.66 18.66
CA PHE A 65 2.97 -10.24 17.27
C PHE A 65 2.84 -8.71 17.16
N GLY A 66 2.24 -8.06 18.14
CA GLY A 66 2.23 -6.60 18.24
C GLY A 66 3.64 -6.04 18.42
N ASP A 67 4.46 -6.68 19.25
CA ASP A 67 5.87 -6.31 19.44
C ASP A 67 6.72 -6.59 18.20
N LEU A 68 6.46 -7.68 17.49
CA LEU A 68 7.07 -7.98 16.19
C LEU A 68 6.78 -6.89 15.16
N ILE A 69 5.53 -6.50 15.01
CA ILE A 69 5.13 -5.43 14.06
C ILE A 69 5.88 -4.13 14.39
N ARG A 70 5.84 -3.72 15.66
CA ARG A 70 6.51 -2.50 16.11
C ARG A 70 8.02 -2.52 15.84
N SER A 71 8.69 -3.60 16.23
CA SER A 71 10.14 -3.75 16.05
C SER A 71 10.53 -3.79 14.57
N THR A 72 9.74 -4.46 13.73
CA THR A 72 9.97 -4.53 12.29
C THR A 72 9.88 -3.14 11.64
N LEU A 73 8.81 -2.40 11.91
CA LEU A 73 8.62 -1.06 11.33
C LEU A 73 9.71 -0.09 11.78
N LEU A 74 10.07 -0.10 13.07
CA LEU A 74 11.17 0.70 13.59
C LEU A 74 12.52 0.33 12.95
N GLY A 75 12.78 -0.97 12.75
CA GLY A 75 13.97 -1.48 12.06
C GLY A 75 14.07 -1.02 10.60
N GLU A 76 12.93 -0.76 9.94
CA GLU A 76 12.86 -0.22 8.58
C GLU A 76 12.83 1.34 8.54
N GLY A 77 13.03 1.99 9.69
CA GLY A 77 13.10 3.45 9.78
C GLY A 77 11.74 4.16 9.73
N VAL A 78 10.65 3.43 9.91
CA VAL A 78 9.30 3.99 10.01
C VAL A 78 9.04 4.45 11.45
N ASP A 79 8.51 5.67 11.65
CA ASP A 79 7.96 6.09 12.95
C ASP A 79 6.68 5.29 13.23
N ALA A 80 6.82 4.17 13.98
CA ALA A 80 5.75 3.24 14.25
C ALA A 80 4.95 3.65 15.50
N ARG A 81 3.82 4.32 15.31
CA ARG A 81 2.89 4.71 16.37
C ARG A 81 1.87 3.61 16.61
N ALA A 82 2.32 2.49 17.18
CA ALA A 82 1.50 1.35 17.51
C ALA A 82 0.75 1.56 18.82
N ILE A 83 -0.58 1.53 18.76
CA ILE A 83 -1.46 1.63 19.92
C ILE A 83 -1.76 0.21 20.41
N THR A 84 -1.32 -0.12 21.62
CA THR A 84 -1.54 -1.45 22.21
C THR A 84 -2.98 -1.56 22.72
N ASP A 85 -3.72 -2.54 22.23
CA ASP A 85 -5.09 -2.87 22.67
C ASP A 85 -5.05 -4.19 23.46
N PRO A 86 -5.20 -4.15 24.80
CA PRO A 86 -5.21 -5.37 25.61
C PRO A 86 -6.48 -6.20 25.48
N GLY A 87 -7.50 -5.65 24.83
CA GLY A 87 -8.80 -6.30 24.66
C GLY A 87 -8.99 -7.03 23.33
N ALA A 88 -7.95 -7.04 22.46
CA ALA A 88 -8.03 -7.72 21.17
C ALA A 88 -6.64 -8.23 20.74
N PRO A 89 -6.57 -9.37 20.02
CA PRO A 89 -5.31 -9.89 19.51
C PRO A 89 -4.83 -9.09 18.29
N THR A 90 -3.53 -9.17 18.02
CA THR A 90 -2.97 -8.77 16.72
C THR A 90 -3.53 -9.66 15.61
N GLY A 91 -3.89 -9.06 14.47
CA GLY A 91 -4.33 -9.80 13.30
C GLY A 91 -3.24 -10.72 12.77
N LEU A 92 -3.65 -11.86 12.20
CA LEU A 92 -2.75 -12.84 11.60
C LEU A 92 -3.13 -13.10 10.16
N MET A 93 -2.14 -13.40 9.32
CA MET A 93 -2.36 -13.98 8.00
C MET A 93 -1.41 -15.15 7.76
N ILE A 94 -1.93 -16.17 7.08
CA ILE A 94 -1.18 -17.37 6.71
C ILE A 94 -1.15 -17.43 5.20
N LYS A 95 0.06 -17.40 4.64
CA LYS A 95 0.32 -17.46 3.21
C LYS A 95 0.84 -18.84 2.84
N GLY A 96 0.21 -19.45 1.86
CA GLY A 96 0.63 -20.73 1.34
C GLY A 96 0.65 -20.72 -0.18
N ARG A 97 1.45 -21.61 -0.78
CA ARG A 97 1.48 -21.83 -2.22
C ARG A 97 0.92 -23.21 -2.51
N ARG A 98 -0.23 -23.27 -3.17
CA ARG A 98 -0.80 -24.55 -3.58
C ARG A 98 -0.03 -25.17 -4.74
N THR A 99 0.43 -24.33 -5.69
CA THR A 99 1.37 -24.62 -6.78
C THR A 99 2.38 -23.47 -6.84
N ALA A 100 3.34 -23.51 -7.75
CA ALA A 100 4.27 -22.40 -7.96
C ALA A 100 3.54 -21.07 -8.27
N GLU A 101 2.37 -21.14 -8.91
CA GLU A 101 1.61 -19.99 -9.41
C GLU A 101 0.39 -19.64 -8.55
N LEU A 102 -0.10 -20.56 -7.69
CA LEU A 102 -1.29 -20.38 -6.86
C LEU A 102 -0.91 -20.06 -5.42
N VAL A 103 -0.99 -18.78 -5.07
CA VAL A 103 -0.85 -18.28 -3.70
C VAL A 103 -2.23 -18.24 -3.04
N ASP A 104 -2.35 -18.76 -1.82
CA ASP A 104 -3.54 -18.69 -0.97
C ASP A 104 -3.18 -17.95 0.32
N VAL A 105 -3.92 -16.86 0.62
CA VAL A 105 -3.72 -16.09 1.84
C VAL A 105 -4.98 -16.22 2.71
N ARG A 106 -4.81 -16.70 3.92
CA ARG A 106 -5.87 -16.84 4.92
C ARG A 106 -5.71 -15.77 6.00
N TYR A 107 -6.74 -14.98 6.21
CA TYR A 107 -6.77 -13.91 7.17
C TYR A 107 -7.50 -14.33 8.44
N TYR A 108 -6.87 -14.10 9.58
CA TYR A 108 -7.43 -14.26 10.93
C TYR A 108 -7.42 -12.87 11.60
N ARG A 109 -8.33 -12.00 11.13
CA ARG A 109 -8.37 -10.58 11.50
C ARG A 109 -9.75 -10.12 12.02
N SER A 110 -10.71 -11.01 12.12
CA SER A 110 -12.01 -10.69 12.69
C SER A 110 -11.85 -10.30 14.14
N ALA A 111 -12.33 -9.12 14.52
CA ALA A 111 -12.18 -8.53 15.85
C ALA A 111 -10.73 -8.36 16.33
N SER A 112 -9.75 -8.28 15.40
CA SER A 112 -8.37 -7.92 15.73
C SER A 112 -8.27 -6.50 16.29
N ALA A 113 -7.16 -6.20 16.97
CA ALA A 113 -6.86 -4.85 17.44
C ALA A 113 -6.90 -3.83 16.28
N GLY A 114 -6.31 -4.16 15.11
CA GLY A 114 -6.31 -3.31 13.91
C GLY A 114 -7.72 -2.96 13.42
N SER A 115 -8.69 -3.87 13.55
CA SER A 115 -10.08 -3.61 13.16
C SER A 115 -10.81 -2.60 14.08
N ARG A 116 -10.22 -2.29 15.23
CA ARG A 116 -10.78 -1.31 16.20
C ARG A 116 -10.20 0.10 16.06
N LEU A 117 -9.44 0.33 15.03
CA LEU A 117 -8.93 1.67 14.72
C LEU A 117 -10.09 2.68 14.67
N SER A 118 -9.87 3.87 15.24
CA SER A 118 -10.89 4.89 15.40
C SER A 118 -10.31 6.31 15.19
N PRO A 119 -11.14 7.35 15.00
CA PRO A 119 -10.67 8.73 14.89
C PRO A 119 -9.79 9.18 16.05
N GLY A 120 -10.08 8.71 17.27
CA GLY A 120 -9.32 9.06 18.48
C GLY A 120 -7.88 8.52 18.52
N ASP A 121 -7.52 7.63 17.61
CA ASP A 121 -6.18 7.07 17.49
C ASP A 121 -5.25 7.95 16.61
N LEU A 122 -5.84 8.93 15.91
CA LEU A 122 -5.13 9.79 14.96
C LEU A 122 -4.89 11.16 15.59
N ASP A 123 -3.62 11.49 15.77
CA ASP A 123 -3.19 12.81 16.21
C ASP A 123 -3.42 13.84 15.08
N PRO A 124 -4.28 14.84 15.28
CA PRO A 124 -4.57 15.85 14.25
C PRO A 124 -3.34 16.64 13.81
N ASP A 125 -2.41 16.93 14.72
CA ASP A 125 -1.18 17.67 14.40
C ASP A 125 -0.23 16.83 13.56
N LEU A 126 -0.20 15.50 13.79
CA LEU A 126 0.56 14.58 12.96
C LEU A 126 0.00 14.51 11.53
N VAL A 127 -1.30 14.31 11.40
CA VAL A 127 -1.98 14.19 10.09
C VAL A 127 -1.92 15.50 9.33
N GLY A 128 -2.23 16.63 9.99
CA GLY A 128 -2.18 17.96 9.38
C GLY A 128 -0.77 18.47 9.12
N GLY A 129 0.24 17.96 9.82
CA GLY A 129 1.66 18.32 9.64
C GLY A 129 2.38 17.54 8.53
N ALA A 130 1.77 16.50 7.98
CA ALA A 130 2.36 15.69 6.91
C ALA A 130 2.22 16.37 5.54
N ARG A 131 3.11 16.01 4.60
CA ARG A 131 2.97 16.40 3.19
C ARG A 131 1.99 15.52 2.44
N VAL A 132 1.90 14.25 2.83
CA VAL A 132 1.04 13.23 2.24
C VAL A 132 0.33 12.45 3.32
N LEU A 133 -0.99 12.29 3.16
CA LEU A 133 -1.78 11.25 3.81
C LEU A 133 -2.03 10.15 2.79
N HIS A 134 -1.59 8.92 3.08
CA HIS A 134 -1.90 7.75 2.27
C HIS A 134 -2.87 6.82 3.02
N VAL A 135 -3.93 6.41 2.35
CA VAL A 135 -4.92 5.44 2.85
C VAL A 135 -5.21 4.38 1.80
N SER A 136 -5.65 3.21 2.24
CA SER A 136 -6.22 2.19 1.34
C SER A 136 -7.70 1.98 1.63
N ALA A 137 -8.44 1.42 0.66
CA ALA A 137 -9.83 1.04 0.91
C ALA A 137 -9.96 -0.29 1.70
N ILE A 138 -8.85 -0.88 2.17
CA ILE A 138 -8.86 -1.98 3.14
C ILE A 138 -9.33 -1.47 4.51
N THR A 139 -8.73 -0.39 5.00
CA THR A 139 -8.99 0.13 6.34
C THR A 139 -10.47 0.46 6.58
N PRO A 140 -11.21 1.16 5.70
CA PRO A 140 -12.63 1.45 5.91
C PRO A 140 -13.53 0.21 5.79
N ALA A 141 -13.03 -0.89 5.23
CA ALA A 141 -13.74 -2.15 5.15
C ALA A 141 -13.65 -3.00 6.43
N LEU A 142 -12.74 -2.67 7.36
CA LEU A 142 -12.52 -3.46 8.57
C LEU A 142 -13.63 -3.28 9.60
N SER A 143 -14.13 -2.05 9.76
CA SER A 143 -15.19 -1.71 10.72
C SER A 143 -15.78 -0.32 10.48
N GLY A 144 -16.88 -0.02 11.15
CA GLY A 144 -17.48 1.32 11.16
C GLY A 144 -16.54 2.38 11.73
N SER A 145 -15.86 2.08 12.86
CA SER A 145 -14.91 3.02 13.47
C SER A 145 -13.68 3.29 12.60
N ALA A 146 -13.15 2.26 11.91
CA ALA A 146 -12.05 2.42 10.97
C ALA A 146 -12.46 3.25 9.75
N ARG A 147 -13.70 3.08 9.28
CA ARG A 147 -14.29 3.92 8.20
C ARG A 147 -14.39 5.39 8.61
N GLU A 148 -14.83 5.64 9.83
CA GLU A 148 -14.87 7.00 10.40
C GLU A 148 -13.47 7.58 10.57
N ALA A 149 -12.48 6.78 10.97
CA ALA A 149 -11.09 7.21 11.06
C ALA A 149 -10.54 7.68 9.70
N VAL A 150 -10.83 6.95 8.62
CA VAL A 150 -10.43 7.35 7.27
C VAL A 150 -11.05 8.70 6.87
N ARG A 151 -12.36 8.86 7.06
CA ARG A 151 -13.03 10.13 6.74
C ARG A 151 -12.47 11.31 7.55
N HIS A 152 -12.23 11.08 8.85
CA HIS A 152 -11.66 12.08 9.74
C HIS A 152 -10.24 12.49 9.32
N ALA A 153 -9.37 11.53 9.04
CA ALA A 153 -8.00 11.80 8.60
C ALA A 153 -7.95 12.55 7.27
N MET A 154 -8.78 12.15 6.30
CA MET A 154 -8.85 12.85 5.00
C MET A 154 -9.32 14.30 5.18
N ALA A 155 -10.31 14.55 6.04
CA ALA A 155 -10.75 15.91 6.33
C ALA A 155 -9.66 16.77 6.99
N LEU A 156 -8.89 16.21 7.94
CA LEU A 156 -7.74 16.86 8.56
C LEU A 156 -6.65 17.20 7.53
N ALA A 157 -6.24 16.22 6.72
CA ALA A 157 -5.21 16.39 5.70
C ALA A 157 -5.59 17.47 4.68
N ARG A 158 -6.82 17.41 4.16
CA ARG A 158 -7.34 18.41 3.20
C ARG A 158 -7.38 19.82 3.80
N SER A 159 -7.85 19.96 5.04
CA SER A 159 -7.90 21.27 5.71
C SER A 159 -6.51 21.88 5.92
N ALA A 160 -5.50 21.03 6.05
CA ALA A 160 -4.10 21.45 6.18
C ALA A 160 -3.36 21.61 4.83
N GLY A 161 -3.99 21.25 3.71
CA GLY A 161 -3.37 21.30 2.38
C GLY A 161 -2.38 20.16 2.10
N ALA A 162 -2.44 19.06 2.85
CA ALA A 162 -1.70 17.85 2.57
C ALA A 162 -2.30 17.10 1.37
N LEU A 163 -1.46 16.44 0.59
CA LEU A 163 -1.89 15.58 -0.51
C LEU A 163 -2.59 14.34 0.04
N VAL A 164 -3.82 14.09 -0.40
CA VAL A 164 -4.58 12.87 -0.04
C VAL A 164 -4.42 11.82 -1.13
N SER A 165 -3.86 10.67 -0.76
CA SER A 165 -3.60 9.52 -1.64
C SER A 165 -4.46 8.33 -1.20
N LEU A 166 -5.15 7.70 -2.15
CA LEU A 166 -5.97 6.50 -1.94
C LEU A 166 -5.54 5.38 -2.89
N ASP A 167 -5.23 4.19 -2.35
CA ASP A 167 -5.19 2.96 -3.13
C ASP A 167 -6.53 2.21 -2.96
N VAL A 168 -7.20 1.93 -4.07
CA VAL A 168 -8.47 1.19 -4.07
C VAL A 168 -8.31 -0.18 -3.42
N ASN A 169 -7.23 -0.89 -3.71
CA ASN A 169 -6.78 -2.10 -3.01
C ASN A 169 -7.93 -3.02 -2.54
N TYR A 170 -8.89 -3.30 -3.45
CA TYR A 170 -10.13 -3.99 -3.14
C TYR A 170 -9.91 -5.41 -2.63
N ARG A 171 -10.62 -5.78 -1.57
CA ARG A 171 -10.58 -7.11 -0.99
C ARG A 171 -11.98 -7.70 -0.84
N ALA A 172 -12.35 -8.60 -1.75
CA ALA A 172 -13.66 -9.27 -1.77
C ALA A 172 -14.01 -10.02 -0.46
N ALA A 173 -13.00 -10.37 0.33
CA ALA A 173 -13.20 -11.01 1.64
C ALA A 173 -13.71 -10.05 2.74
N LEU A 174 -13.65 -8.72 2.52
CA LEU A 174 -14.02 -7.72 3.52
C LEU A 174 -15.39 -7.08 3.21
N TRP A 175 -15.70 -6.84 1.96
CA TRP A 175 -16.94 -6.21 1.52
C TRP A 175 -17.30 -6.60 0.08
N SER A 176 -18.56 -6.45 -0.27
CA SER A 176 -19.04 -6.69 -1.62
C SER A 176 -18.58 -5.60 -2.60
N PRO A 177 -18.54 -5.88 -3.92
CA PRO A 177 -18.26 -4.87 -4.94
C PRO A 177 -19.18 -3.66 -4.88
N ALA A 178 -20.47 -3.88 -4.54
CA ALA A 178 -21.46 -2.82 -4.44
C ALA A 178 -21.18 -1.87 -3.27
N GLU A 179 -20.84 -2.43 -2.08
CA GLU A 179 -20.47 -1.64 -0.89
C GLU A 179 -19.17 -0.88 -1.10
N ALA A 180 -18.15 -1.54 -1.67
CA ALA A 180 -16.88 -0.90 -2.01
C ALA A 180 -17.08 0.25 -3.00
N GLY A 181 -17.80 0.00 -4.09
CA GLY A 181 -18.07 1.01 -5.11
C GLY A 181 -18.90 2.19 -4.60
N ALA A 182 -19.86 1.95 -3.69
CA ALA A 182 -20.62 3.04 -3.07
C ALA A 182 -19.70 3.94 -2.22
N TRP A 183 -18.88 3.34 -1.34
CA TRP A 183 -17.94 4.08 -0.49
C TRP A 183 -16.90 4.83 -1.33
N LEU A 184 -16.33 4.20 -2.35
CA LEU A 184 -15.33 4.81 -3.23
C LEU A 184 -15.89 6.02 -3.98
N ARG A 185 -17.11 5.93 -4.54
CA ARG A 185 -17.76 7.07 -5.21
C ARG A 185 -18.05 8.25 -4.29
N GLU A 186 -18.38 7.99 -3.02
CA GLU A 186 -18.54 9.03 -2.01
C GLU A 186 -17.22 9.69 -1.62
N THR A 187 -16.11 8.95 -1.70
CA THR A 187 -14.81 9.35 -1.14
C THR A 187 -13.88 9.96 -2.19
N VAL A 188 -14.00 9.54 -3.46
CA VAL A 188 -13.03 9.87 -4.53
C VAL A 188 -12.88 11.36 -4.79
N ALA A 189 -13.92 12.16 -4.56
CA ALA A 189 -13.87 13.62 -4.72
C ALA A 189 -12.93 14.32 -3.73
N ASP A 190 -12.60 13.66 -2.64
CA ASP A 190 -11.69 14.15 -1.60
C ASP A 190 -10.25 13.63 -1.75
N VAL A 191 -9.94 12.97 -2.88
CA VAL A 191 -8.65 12.35 -3.18
C VAL A 191 -7.91 13.16 -4.24
N ASP A 192 -6.61 13.38 -4.03
CA ASP A 192 -5.73 14.03 -5.01
C ASP A 192 -5.04 13.00 -5.91
N VAL A 193 -4.67 11.83 -5.34
CA VAL A 193 -3.98 10.75 -6.04
C VAL A 193 -4.73 9.43 -5.84
N LEU A 194 -5.19 8.84 -6.93
CA LEU A 194 -5.91 7.56 -6.92
C LEU A 194 -5.07 6.47 -7.58
N PHE A 195 -4.80 5.40 -6.86
CA PHE A 195 -4.21 4.17 -7.39
C PHE A 195 -5.29 3.10 -7.54
N ALA A 196 -5.34 2.47 -8.71
CA ALA A 196 -6.26 1.37 -8.97
C ALA A 196 -5.70 0.42 -10.03
N THR A 197 -6.11 -0.83 -10.01
CA THR A 197 -6.06 -1.69 -11.19
C THR A 197 -7.29 -1.43 -12.08
N GLY A 198 -7.30 -1.91 -13.32
CA GLY A 198 -8.47 -1.78 -14.19
C GLY A 198 -9.76 -2.31 -13.53
N PRO A 199 -9.77 -3.56 -13.00
CA PRO A 199 -10.93 -4.10 -12.27
C PRO A 199 -11.36 -3.28 -11.05
N GLU A 200 -10.41 -2.72 -10.30
CA GLU A 200 -10.68 -1.87 -9.14
C GLU A 200 -11.29 -0.51 -9.55
N GLY A 201 -10.76 0.12 -10.60
CA GLY A 201 -11.29 1.37 -11.12
C GLY A 201 -12.75 1.22 -11.61
N ARG A 202 -13.10 0.05 -12.14
CA ARG A 202 -14.49 -0.25 -12.58
C ARG A 202 -15.49 -0.33 -11.42
N LEU A 203 -15.06 -0.46 -10.17
CA LEU A 203 -15.97 -0.32 -9.02
C LEU A 203 -16.49 1.13 -8.87
N ILE A 204 -15.75 2.10 -9.42
CA ILE A 204 -16.05 3.52 -9.33
C ILE A 204 -16.73 4.01 -10.61
N ALA A 205 -16.13 3.72 -11.77
CA ALA A 205 -16.61 4.11 -13.10
C ALA A 205 -16.60 2.90 -14.04
N ASP A 206 -17.75 2.57 -14.61
CA ASP A 206 -17.95 1.37 -15.46
C ASP A 206 -17.40 1.61 -16.88
N VAL A 207 -16.06 1.64 -16.99
CA VAL A 207 -15.30 1.88 -18.23
C VAL A 207 -14.18 0.83 -18.32
N GLU A 208 -14.06 0.16 -19.48
CA GLU A 208 -13.08 -0.92 -19.67
C GLU A 208 -11.72 -0.43 -20.19
N GLU A 209 -11.73 0.50 -21.14
CA GLU A 209 -10.51 0.99 -21.77
C GLU A 209 -9.69 1.82 -20.75
N PRO A 210 -8.40 1.50 -20.53
CA PRO A 210 -7.62 2.08 -19.41
C PRO A 210 -7.48 3.60 -19.45
N VAL A 211 -7.32 4.22 -20.61
CA VAL A 211 -7.19 5.68 -20.74
C VAL A 211 -8.52 6.36 -20.44
N GLU A 212 -9.62 5.82 -20.98
CA GLU A 212 -10.95 6.36 -20.74
C GLU A 212 -11.39 6.13 -19.28
N LEU A 213 -11.00 4.99 -18.69
CA LEU A 213 -11.19 4.75 -17.25
C LEU A 213 -10.45 5.82 -16.42
N ALA A 214 -9.18 6.09 -16.72
CA ALA A 214 -8.43 7.11 -16.02
C ALA A 214 -9.07 8.50 -16.15
N ARG A 215 -9.59 8.85 -17.33
CA ARG A 215 -10.33 10.11 -17.57
C ARG A 215 -11.62 10.17 -16.76
N ALA A 216 -12.39 9.08 -16.75
CA ALA A 216 -13.63 9.00 -15.99
C ALA A 216 -13.36 9.14 -14.47
N LEU A 217 -12.33 8.51 -13.96
CA LEU A 217 -11.91 8.61 -12.56
C LEU A 217 -11.43 10.02 -12.22
N ALA A 218 -10.61 10.66 -13.07
CA ALA A 218 -10.13 12.02 -12.86
C ALA A 218 -11.26 13.05 -12.88
N ALA A 219 -12.31 12.83 -13.68
CA ALA A 219 -13.49 13.70 -13.69
C ALA A 219 -14.27 13.69 -12.36
N LEU A 220 -14.00 12.74 -11.46
CA LEU A 220 -14.62 12.64 -10.14
C LEU A 220 -13.85 13.39 -9.04
N GLY A 221 -12.62 13.88 -9.33
CA GLY A 221 -11.87 14.69 -8.35
C GLY A 221 -10.34 14.53 -8.40
N PRO A 222 -9.78 13.32 -8.50
CA PRO A 222 -8.33 13.13 -8.43
C PRO A 222 -7.57 13.85 -9.56
N ARG A 223 -6.50 14.56 -9.18
CA ARG A 223 -5.59 15.20 -10.16
C ARG A 223 -4.63 14.18 -10.79
N HIS A 224 -4.29 13.13 -10.04
CA HIS A 224 -3.42 12.05 -10.48
C HIS A 224 -4.20 10.73 -10.39
N VAL A 225 -4.37 10.07 -11.51
CA VAL A 225 -4.98 8.74 -11.57
C VAL A 225 -3.95 7.76 -12.13
N LEU A 226 -3.61 6.75 -11.34
CA LEU A 226 -2.65 5.70 -11.67
C LEU A 226 -3.43 4.40 -11.91
N VAL A 227 -3.37 3.88 -13.14
CA VAL A 227 -3.94 2.57 -13.48
C VAL A 227 -2.80 1.56 -13.57
N LYS A 228 -2.76 0.65 -12.60
CA LYS A 228 -1.77 -0.44 -12.49
C LYS A 228 -2.17 -1.57 -13.44
N ALA A 229 -1.29 -2.00 -14.35
CA ALA A 229 -1.54 -3.06 -15.32
C ALA A 229 -0.61 -4.28 -15.15
N GLY A 230 0.05 -4.40 -14.01
CA GLY A 230 0.93 -5.54 -13.69
C GLY A 230 2.05 -5.70 -14.71
N ALA A 231 2.11 -6.85 -15.38
CA ALA A 231 3.10 -7.15 -16.40
C ALA A 231 2.99 -6.29 -17.66
N GLU A 232 1.94 -5.50 -17.82
CA GLU A 232 1.77 -4.54 -18.92
C GLU A 232 2.20 -3.12 -18.53
N GLY A 233 2.77 -2.94 -17.33
CA GLY A 233 3.24 -1.64 -16.85
C GLY A 233 2.17 -0.83 -16.14
N ALA A 234 2.13 0.48 -16.39
CA ALA A 234 1.18 1.38 -15.76
C ALA A 234 0.89 2.62 -16.61
N LEU A 235 -0.25 3.22 -16.33
CA LEU A 235 -0.70 4.47 -16.91
C LEU A 235 -0.89 5.51 -15.79
N GLU A 236 -0.43 6.74 -16.03
CA GLU A 236 -0.76 7.91 -15.23
C GLU A 236 -1.51 8.94 -16.06
N LEU A 237 -2.67 9.37 -15.59
CA LEU A 237 -3.31 10.60 -16.06
C LEU A 237 -3.07 11.68 -15.01
N SER A 238 -2.41 12.76 -15.39
CA SER A 238 -2.20 13.92 -14.55
C SER A 238 -2.21 15.22 -15.36
N ASP A 239 -2.89 16.25 -14.85
CA ASP A 239 -3.07 17.54 -15.52
C ASP A 239 -3.55 17.40 -16.99
N GLY A 240 -4.43 16.43 -17.25
CA GLY A 240 -4.98 16.13 -18.58
C GLY A 240 -4.04 15.37 -19.52
N VAL A 241 -2.81 15.07 -19.10
CA VAL A 241 -1.81 14.35 -19.90
C VAL A 241 -1.74 12.90 -19.47
N VAL A 242 -1.87 12.00 -20.45
CA VAL A 242 -1.70 10.56 -20.24
C VAL A 242 -0.24 10.19 -20.47
N ARG A 243 0.33 9.44 -19.52
CA ARG A 243 1.68 8.87 -19.62
C ARG A 243 1.61 7.37 -19.42
N HIS A 244 2.47 6.66 -20.11
CA HIS A 244 2.62 5.22 -19.97
C HIS A 244 4.05 4.88 -19.53
N ALA A 245 4.20 3.89 -18.66
CA ALA A 245 5.48 3.31 -18.36
C ALA A 245 5.45 1.82 -18.67
N GLU A 246 6.46 1.39 -19.43
CA GLU A 246 6.67 -0.01 -19.72
C GLU A 246 7.04 -0.78 -18.44
N PRO A 247 6.66 -2.07 -18.34
CA PRO A 247 7.01 -2.90 -17.21
C PRO A 247 8.51 -3.24 -17.22
N TYR A 248 9.09 -3.39 -16.04
CA TYR A 248 10.40 -4.03 -15.93
C TYR A 248 10.23 -5.56 -16.01
N ARG A 249 11.04 -6.20 -16.85
CA ARG A 249 11.03 -7.66 -16.99
C ARG A 249 11.80 -8.29 -15.83
N VAL A 250 11.09 -8.97 -14.97
CA VAL A 250 11.64 -9.69 -13.80
C VAL A 250 11.01 -11.07 -13.71
N THR A 251 11.67 -11.97 -13.00
CA THR A 251 11.05 -13.26 -12.64
C THR A 251 10.15 -13.05 -11.43
N GLU A 252 8.85 -13.25 -11.62
CA GLU A 252 7.89 -13.18 -10.52
C GLU A 252 8.04 -14.38 -9.60
N VAL A 253 8.29 -14.09 -8.32
CA VAL A 253 8.32 -15.07 -7.23
C VAL A 253 7.04 -14.95 -6.39
N ASP A 254 6.60 -13.74 -6.07
CA ASP A 254 5.43 -13.47 -5.26
C ASP A 254 4.79 -12.13 -5.64
N PRO A 255 3.53 -12.09 -6.14
CA PRO A 255 2.88 -10.85 -6.56
C PRO A 255 2.35 -9.98 -5.40
N VAL A 256 2.34 -10.51 -4.17
CA VAL A 256 1.79 -9.77 -3.02
C VAL A 256 2.69 -8.59 -2.68
N GLY A 257 2.08 -7.44 -2.36
CA GLY A 257 2.80 -6.20 -2.04
C GLY A 257 3.22 -5.35 -3.26
N ALA A 258 3.12 -5.88 -4.49
CA ALA A 258 3.51 -5.12 -5.70
C ALA A 258 2.73 -3.81 -5.88
N GLY A 259 1.44 -3.80 -5.56
CA GLY A 259 0.59 -2.60 -5.60
C GLY A 259 1.03 -1.56 -4.58
N ASP A 260 1.33 -1.99 -3.36
CA ASP A 260 1.79 -1.13 -2.27
C ASP A 260 3.18 -0.55 -2.60
N ALA A 261 4.06 -1.38 -3.17
CA ALA A 261 5.38 -0.97 -3.65
C ALA A 261 5.30 0.09 -4.76
N PHE A 262 4.39 -0.12 -5.73
CA PHE A 262 4.12 0.86 -6.79
C PHE A 262 3.67 2.19 -6.20
N ALA A 263 2.71 2.17 -5.26
CA ALA A 263 2.24 3.37 -4.60
C ALA A 263 3.37 4.07 -3.81
N ALA A 264 4.19 3.31 -3.07
CA ALA A 264 5.34 3.84 -2.35
C ALA A 264 6.35 4.51 -3.28
N GLY A 265 6.68 3.88 -4.41
CA GLY A 265 7.60 4.41 -5.42
C GLY A 265 7.11 5.72 -6.02
N TRP A 266 5.82 5.81 -6.39
CA TRP A 266 5.23 7.03 -6.91
C TRP A 266 5.22 8.15 -5.88
N LEU A 267 4.80 7.85 -4.64
CA LEU A 267 4.73 8.82 -3.54
C LEU A 267 6.12 9.33 -3.17
N ALA A 268 7.12 8.48 -3.12
CA ALA A 268 8.51 8.88 -2.88
C ALA A 268 9.04 9.80 -4.00
N GLY A 269 8.76 9.47 -5.26
CA GLY A 269 9.11 10.34 -6.40
C GLY A 269 8.40 11.70 -6.34
N TRP A 270 7.14 11.74 -5.93
CA TRP A 270 6.41 12.99 -5.72
C TRP A 270 7.03 13.82 -4.58
N LEU A 271 7.34 13.18 -3.45
CA LEU A 271 8.00 13.82 -2.31
C LEU A 271 9.38 14.38 -2.66
N SER A 272 10.12 13.71 -3.57
CA SER A 272 11.41 14.15 -4.10
C SER A 272 11.30 15.28 -5.13
N GLY A 273 10.11 15.59 -5.63
CA GLY A 273 9.91 16.58 -6.69
C GLY A 273 10.31 16.11 -8.08
N HIS A 274 10.36 14.79 -8.31
CA HIS A 274 10.63 14.21 -9.62
C HIS A 274 9.54 14.59 -10.62
N ASP A 275 9.90 14.66 -11.90
CA ASP A 275 8.91 14.84 -12.96
C ASP A 275 7.95 13.64 -13.08
N PRO A 276 6.79 13.80 -13.74
CA PRO A 276 5.79 12.73 -13.81
C PRO A 276 6.28 11.43 -14.43
N GLU A 277 7.18 11.49 -15.42
CA GLU A 277 7.71 10.30 -16.08
C GLU A 277 8.68 9.54 -15.17
N GLU A 278 9.52 10.27 -14.45
CA GLU A 278 10.46 9.68 -13.48
C GLU A 278 9.69 9.05 -12.30
N ARG A 279 8.64 9.72 -11.79
CA ARG A 279 7.77 9.16 -10.75
C ARG A 279 7.13 7.85 -11.19
N LEU A 280 6.57 7.81 -12.40
CA LEU A 280 5.90 6.63 -12.91
C LEU A 280 6.90 5.48 -13.14
N ARG A 281 8.11 5.78 -13.64
CA ARG A 281 9.20 4.79 -13.76
C ARG A 281 9.63 4.25 -12.39
N THR A 282 9.79 5.12 -11.40
CA THR A 282 10.14 4.71 -10.03
C THR A 282 9.06 3.80 -9.43
N ALA A 283 7.79 4.11 -9.64
CA ALA A 283 6.66 3.28 -9.23
C ALA A 283 6.70 1.89 -9.85
N CYS A 284 6.90 1.81 -11.18
CA CYS A 284 7.03 0.53 -11.88
C CYS A 284 8.25 -0.27 -11.41
N ALA A 285 9.39 0.40 -11.17
CA ALA A 285 10.58 -0.25 -10.65
C ALA A 285 10.36 -0.82 -9.25
N ALA A 286 9.74 -0.06 -8.34
CA ALA A 286 9.44 -0.53 -6.99
C ALA A 286 8.49 -1.74 -7.01
N GLY A 287 7.43 -1.70 -7.84
CA GLY A 287 6.53 -2.82 -8.04
C GLY A 287 7.21 -4.06 -8.60
N ALA A 288 8.14 -3.87 -9.57
CA ALA A 288 8.92 -4.95 -10.13
C ALA A 288 9.86 -5.60 -9.11
N PHE A 289 10.53 -4.80 -8.25
CA PHE A 289 11.33 -5.36 -7.16
C PHE A 289 10.49 -6.17 -6.19
N ALA A 290 9.32 -5.69 -5.81
CA ALA A 290 8.46 -6.36 -4.84
C ALA A 290 8.13 -7.81 -5.23
N VAL A 291 7.95 -8.09 -6.52
CA VAL A 291 7.59 -9.44 -6.98
C VAL A 291 8.76 -10.41 -7.08
N THR A 292 10.02 -9.97 -6.86
CA THR A 292 11.23 -10.80 -7.08
C THR A 292 11.58 -11.73 -5.92
N SER A 293 10.96 -11.56 -4.74
CA SER A 293 11.18 -12.45 -3.60
C SER A 293 9.87 -12.78 -2.89
N GLN A 294 9.92 -13.74 -1.95
CA GLN A 294 8.81 -14.02 -1.05
C GLN A 294 8.69 -12.91 0.01
N GLY A 295 7.46 -12.62 0.40
CA GLY A 295 7.13 -11.60 1.38
C GLY A 295 6.32 -10.46 0.79
N ASP A 296 5.96 -9.50 1.62
CA ASP A 296 5.09 -8.41 1.20
C ASP A 296 5.88 -7.11 0.95
N TRP A 297 7.04 -6.94 1.61
CA TRP A 297 7.85 -5.72 1.56
C TRP A 297 9.38 -5.99 1.57
N GLU A 298 9.81 -7.23 1.75
CA GLU A 298 11.21 -7.59 1.96
C GLU A 298 12.10 -7.16 0.79
N SER A 299 11.60 -7.27 -0.44
CA SER A 299 12.33 -6.87 -1.66
C SER A 299 12.09 -5.43 -2.11
N LEU A 300 11.42 -4.60 -1.32
CA LEU A 300 11.27 -3.18 -1.65
C LEU A 300 12.64 -2.50 -1.80
N PRO A 301 12.87 -1.74 -2.89
CA PRO A 301 14.18 -1.21 -3.20
C PRO A 301 14.58 -0.03 -2.32
N ARG A 302 15.89 0.19 -2.23
CA ARG A 302 16.50 1.46 -1.83
C ARG A 302 16.89 2.27 -3.08
N PRO A 303 17.20 3.57 -2.98
CA PRO A 303 17.60 4.37 -4.15
C PRO A 303 18.78 3.77 -4.91
N SER A 304 19.73 3.12 -4.20
CA SER A 304 20.86 2.40 -4.81
C SER A 304 20.45 1.21 -5.68
N ASP A 305 19.27 0.66 -5.49
CA ASP A 305 18.85 -0.56 -6.17
C ASP A 305 18.09 -0.25 -7.48
N LEU A 306 17.44 0.91 -7.56
CA LEU A 306 16.59 1.28 -8.70
C LEU A 306 17.29 1.18 -10.05
N HIS A 307 18.62 1.46 -10.09
CA HIS A 307 19.40 1.36 -11.33
C HIS A 307 19.67 -0.08 -11.78
N LEU A 308 19.51 -1.07 -10.88
CA LEU A 308 19.79 -2.48 -11.23
C LEU A 308 18.84 -3.01 -12.31
N LEU A 309 17.59 -2.57 -12.28
CA LEU A 309 16.60 -2.94 -13.30
C LEU A 309 16.85 -2.29 -14.68
N GLN A 310 17.65 -1.21 -14.73
CA GLN A 310 17.97 -0.50 -15.96
C GLN A 310 19.13 -1.15 -16.72
N ARG A 311 19.93 -1.97 -16.04
CA ARG A 311 21.14 -2.63 -16.60
C ARG A 311 20.80 -3.92 -17.32
N GLY A 312 19.75 -4.18 -17.95
CA GLY A 312 19.49 -5.39 -18.75
C GLY A 312 20.11 -6.69 -18.19
N THR A 313 19.54 -7.82 -18.50
CA THR A 313 19.96 -9.15 -18.02
C THR A 313 21.32 -9.65 -18.57
N ASP A 314 22.05 -8.87 -19.34
CA ASP A 314 23.31 -9.31 -19.99
C ASP A 314 24.52 -9.39 -19.03
N ASP A 315 24.49 -8.71 -17.88
CA ASP A 315 25.56 -8.78 -16.88
C ASP A 315 25.00 -9.23 -15.51
N GLY A 316 24.57 -10.47 -15.40
CA GLY A 316 23.93 -11.04 -14.21
C GLY A 316 24.82 -11.11 -12.95
N VAL A 317 26.05 -10.62 -12.97
CA VAL A 317 26.94 -10.57 -11.80
C VAL A 317 27.58 -9.18 -11.68
N SER A 318 27.11 -8.38 -10.73
CA SER A 318 27.82 -7.15 -10.28
C SER A 318 29.04 -7.56 -9.45
N ARG A 319 30.25 -7.23 -9.89
CA ARG A 319 31.50 -7.40 -9.15
C ARG A 319 31.99 -6.07 -8.60
#